data_bfec1c7bfd6e77b61dfc6df8e563f0e0
#
_entry.id   bfec1c7bfd6e77b61dfc6df8e563f0e0
#
_cell.length_a   1.000
_cell.length_b   1.000
_cell.length_c   1.000
_cell.angle_alpha   90.00
_cell.angle_beta   90.00
_cell.angle_gamma   90.00
#
_symmetry.space_group_name_H-M   'P 1'
#
loop_
_entity.id
_entity.type
_entity.pdbx_description
1 polymer ?
#
loop_
_entity_poly.entity_id
_entity_poly.type
_entity_poly.pdbx_seq_one_letter_code
_entity_poly.pdbx_strand_id
1 'polypeptide(L)'
;SAAACGGTGGESYASAEPAASEASSLPEESSEPETASASMRYDALIARISEGNFYFELRGDLFGLEVTLAIAERNGVLSSREDTLGEVSYTVVKEGKSYSFDLAEPVYFITEETETHPLLSETVFVSEGTEELNGKTYDCVLRALKEDESQTLTYFFDGESLYAVRISMRMGESETNSLLTVTAFTEEIPDDMLFGIPENYTEYDPATEPDKPDFPSELPAFTAGTLIDASEENGAYSFTYAATTQADCDAYIELLKEAGFEQLDIGLEIEDIFTALKDGMVVAVYFMSGVTALSYAPFS
;
A
#
# COMPACT_ATOMS: atom_id res chain seq x y z
N SER A 1 -53.60 23.25 -3.61
CA SER A 1 -54.67 23.51 -2.68
C SER A 1 -54.09 23.70 -1.31
N ALA A 2 -53.85 24.81 -0.81
CA ALA A 2 -54.45 26.01 -0.26
C ALA A 2 -55.44 25.78 0.90
N ALA A 3 -55.10 26.37 2.05
CA ALA A 3 -55.87 27.12 3.02
C ALA A 3 -55.30 26.94 4.43
N ALA A 4 -54.72 27.85 5.14
CA ALA A 4 -55.05 29.19 5.65
C ALA A 4 -56.31 29.25 6.53
N CYS A 5 -56.08 29.70 7.78
CA CYS A 5 -56.91 30.53 8.70
C CYS A 5 -56.39 30.32 10.11
N GLY A 6 -56.03 31.26 11.02
CA GLY A 6 -56.46 32.68 11.18
C GLY A 6 -57.29 32.85 12.45
N GLY A 7 -56.87 33.74 13.39
CA GLY A 7 -57.68 34.20 14.51
C GLY A 7 -56.85 34.40 15.81
N THR A 8 -56.42 35.51 16.13
CA THR A 8 -56.69 36.80 16.80
C THR A 8 -57.32 36.73 18.21
N GLY A 9 -56.64 37.47 19.12
CA GLY A 9 -57.22 38.23 20.23
C GLY A 9 -56.93 37.65 21.60
N GLY A 10 -56.44 38.39 22.55
CA GLY A 10 -56.72 39.64 23.09
C GLY A 10 -56.03 39.87 24.44
N GLU A 11 -55.79 41.08 24.75
CA GLU A 11 -55.08 41.67 25.88
C GLU A 11 -55.59 41.31 27.27
N SER A 12 -54.69 41.32 28.29
CA SER A 12 -54.94 42.18 29.47
C SER A 12 -53.75 42.23 30.42
N TYR A 13 -53.46 43.41 30.89
CA TYR A 13 -52.42 43.83 31.82
C TYR A 13 -52.63 43.32 33.26
N ALA A 14 -51.56 43.03 33.99
CA ALA A 14 -51.38 43.38 35.38
C ALA A 14 -49.92 43.40 35.82
N SER A 15 -49.52 44.53 36.35
CA SER A 15 -48.23 44.87 36.95
C SER A 15 -48.09 44.31 38.36
N ALA A 16 -46.90 43.80 38.70
CA ALA A 16 -46.34 43.88 40.05
C ALA A 16 -44.86 43.47 40.08
N GLU A 17 -44.00 44.39 40.47
CA GLU A 17 -42.62 44.22 40.93
C GLU A 17 -42.60 44.05 42.45
N PRO A 18 -41.40 43.80 43.12
CA PRO A 18 -40.30 42.92 42.86
C PRO A 18 -39.98 42.02 44.10
N ALA A 19 -39.27 40.96 43.96
CA ALA A 19 -38.57 40.35 45.10
C ALA A 19 -37.37 39.49 44.67
N ALA A 20 -36.22 39.87 45.24
CA ALA A 20 -35.09 39.04 45.66
C ALA A 20 -34.31 38.18 44.63
N SER A 21 -33.16 38.70 44.32
CA SER A 21 -31.84 38.02 44.16
C SER A 21 -31.79 36.57 44.61
N GLU A 22 -31.77 35.64 43.66
CA GLU A 22 -31.11 34.37 43.85
C GLU A 22 -29.96 34.27 42.85
N ALA A 23 -28.76 34.13 43.44
CA ALA A 23 -27.53 33.90 42.70
C ALA A 23 -27.68 32.59 41.91
N SER A 24 -27.86 32.69 40.60
CA SER A 24 -27.73 31.57 39.66
C SER A 24 -26.28 31.15 39.65
N SER A 25 -25.94 30.09 40.37
CA SER A 25 -24.73 29.33 40.15
C SER A 25 -24.79 28.80 38.73
N LEU A 26 -23.99 29.36 37.83
CA LEU A 26 -23.67 28.78 36.54
C LEU A 26 -23.16 27.34 36.81
N PRO A 27 -23.66 26.34 36.07
CA PRO A 27 -23.00 25.02 36.11
C PRO A 27 -21.58 25.23 35.66
N GLU A 28 -20.62 24.83 36.48
CA GLU A 28 -19.24 24.59 36.04
C GLU A 28 -19.33 23.66 34.84
N GLU A 29 -19.07 24.17 33.68
CA GLU A 29 -18.83 23.40 32.48
C GLU A 29 -17.62 22.51 32.79
N SER A 30 -17.91 21.26 33.16
CA SER A 30 -16.92 20.21 33.24
C SER A 30 -16.30 20.11 31.85
N SER A 31 -15.18 20.77 31.66
CA SER A 31 -14.37 20.58 30.47
C SER A 31 -13.79 19.16 30.59
N GLU A 32 -14.49 18.18 30.03
CA GLU A 32 -13.84 16.92 29.65
C GLU A 32 -12.63 17.30 28.80
N PRO A 33 -11.46 16.69 29.05
CA PRO A 33 -10.29 16.97 28.24
C PRO A 33 -10.66 16.69 26.78
N GLU A 34 -10.54 17.69 25.95
CA GLU A 34 -10.83 17.61 24.52
C GLU A 34 -9.87 16.56 23.93
N THR A 35 -10.40 15.39 23.63
CA THR A 35 -9.60 14.29 23.06
C THR A 35 -9.09 14.76 21.69
N ALA A 36 -7.78 14.68 21.47
CA ALA A 36 -7.19 15.10 20.20
C ALA A 36 -7.86 14.37 19.02
N SER A 37 -8.11 15.06 17.92
CA SER A 37 -8.69 14.46 16.70
C SER A 37 -7.73 13.44 16.08
N ALA A 38 -8.23 12.53 15.25
CA ALA A 38 -7.39 11.55 14.54
C ALA A 38 -6.33 12.24 13.67
N SER A 39 -6.67 13.39 13.07
CA SER A 39 -5.72 14.20 12.29
C SER A 39 -4.59 14.75 13.15
N MET A 40 -4.88 15.28 14.35
CA MET A 40 -3.85 15.77 15.28
C MET A 40 -2.91 14.65 15.75
N ARG A 41 -3.45 13.44 15.99
CA ARG A 41 -2.65 12.26 16.37
C ARG A 41 -1.77 11.80 15.21
N TYR A 42 -2.29 11.85 13.98
CA TYR A 42 -1.49 11.60 12.79
C TYR A 42 -0.33 12.60 12.66
N ASP A 43 -0.60 13.89 12.83
CA ASP A 43 0.44 14.92 12.76
C ASP A 43 1.51 14.72 13.85
N ALA A 44 1.12 14.30 15.05
CA ALA A 44 2.05 13.95 16.14
C ALA A 44 2.88 12.68 15.80
N LEU A 45 2.27 11.68 15.15
CA LEU A 45 2.98 10.49 14.64
C LEU A 45 4.05 10.88 13.62
N ILE A 46 3.69 11.69 12.62
CA ILE A 46 4.63 12.16 11.59
C ILE A 46 5.73 13.03 12.18
N ALA A 47 5.42 13.90 13.14
CA ALA A 47 6.42 14.67 13.85
C ALA A 47 7.44 13.76 14.55
N ARG A 48 6.98 12.73 15.26
CA ARG A 48 7.85 11.76 15.92
C ARG A 48 8.71 10.96 14.93
N ILE A 49 8.16 10.55 13.80
CA ILE A 49 8.92 9.89 12.71
C ILE A 49 9.99 10.84 12.18
N SER A 50 9.66 12.13 11.99
CA SER A 50 10.57 13.14 11.45
C SER A 50 11.73 13.51 12.40
N GLU A 51 11.63 13.19 13.70
CA GLU A 51 12.73 13.33 14.65
C GLU A 51 13.87 12.32 14.41
N GLY A 52 13.58 11.25 13.63
CA GLY A 52 14.49 10.14 13.38
C GLY A 52 14.66 9.21 14.59
N ASN A 53 15.51 8.19 14.46
CA ASN A 53 15.74 7.17 15.49
C ASN A 53 14.46 6.52 15.99
N PHE A 54 13.72 5.91 15.09
CA PHE A 54 12.50 5.16 15.38
C PHE A 54 12.58 3.74 14.82
N TYR A 55 11.76 2.86 15.41
CA TYR A 55 11.41 1.54 14.89
C TYR A 55 9.90 1.42 14.82
N PHE A 56 9.39 1.02 13.68
CA PHE A 56 7.97 0.85 13.40
C PHE A 56 7.74 -0.51 12.74
N GLU A 57 6.94 -1.35 13.36
CA GLU A 57 6.64 -2.69 12.85
C GLU A 57 5.14 -2.87 12.68
N LEU A 58 4.78 -3.43 11.52
CA LEU A 58 3.42 -3.77 11.15
C LEU A 58 3.35 -5.23 10.73
N ARG A 59 2.21 -5.84 11.00
CA ARG A 59 1.93 -7.21 10.57
C ARG A 59 0.51 -7.33 10.06
N GLY A 60 0.31 -8.09 8.98
CA GLY A 60 -1.02 -8.36 8.46
C GLY A 60 -0.98 -9.05 7.11
N ASP A 61 -2.07 -8.88 6.40
CA ASP A 61 -2.23 -9.37 5.03
C ASP A 61 -1.98 -8.21 4.05
N LEU A 62 -1.06 -8.41 3.13
CA LEU A 62 -0.80 -7.50 2.03
C LEU A 62 -1.15 -8.23 0.73
N PHE A 63 -2.31 -7.90 0.16
CA PHE A 63 -2.83 -8.49 -1.09
C PHE A 63 -2.93 -10.02 -1.07
N GLY A 64 -3.32 -10.61 0.08
CA GLY A 64 -3.47 -12.06 0.23
C GLY A 64 -2.24 -12.79 0.75
N LEU A 65 -1.14 -12.08 1.01
CA LEU A 65 0.09 -12.62 1.59
C LEU A 65 0.28 -12.12 3.03
N GLU A 66 0.58 -13.02 3.95
CA GLU A 66 0.97 -12.63 5.31
C GLU A 66 2.35 -11.97 5.26
N VAL A 67 2.43 -10.73 5.75
CA VAL A 67 3.65 -9.93 5.75
C VAL A 67 3.94 -9.34 7.13
N THR A 68 5.22 -9.29 7.48
CA THR A 68 5.74 -8.44 8.55
C THR A 68 6.64 -7.39 7.93
N LEU A 69 6.27 -6.13 8.12
CA LEU A 69 7.01 -4.98 7.63
C LEU A 69 7.59 -4.21 8.80
N ALA A 70 8.89 -4.03 8.84
CA ALA A 70 9.56 -3.16 9.81
C ALA A 70 10.25 -2.01 9.10
N ILE A 71 10.12 -0.80 9.63
CA ILE A 71 10.77 0.40 9.14
C ILE A 71 11.49 1.05 10.32
N ALA A 72 12.75 1.40 10.13
CA ALA A 72 13.55 2.04 11.16
C ALA A 72 14.44 3.14 10.58
N GLU A 73 14.67 4.16 11.36
CA GLU A 73 15.68 5.17 11.04
C GLU A 73 16.70 5.27 12.19
N ARG A 74 17.97 5.33 11.82
CA ARG A 74 19.06 5.52 12.76
C ARG A 74 20.17 6.38 12.13
N ASN A 75 20.47 7.52 12.75
CA ASN A 75 21.52 8.45 12.29
C ASN A 75 21.36 8.90 10.83
N GLY A 76 20.13 9.13 10.38
CA GLY A 76 19.82 9.58 9.01
C GLY A 76 19.90 8.45 7.96
N VAL A 77 20.01 7.20 8.38
CA VAL A 77 19.88 6.04 7.49
C VAL A 77 18.53 5.40 7.74
N LEU A 78 17.69 5.35 6.72
CA LEU A 78 16.41 4.66 6.73
C LEU A 78 16.63 3.19 6.31
N SER A 79 15.99 2.27 6.99
CA SER A 79 15.97 0.86 6.64
C SER A 79 14.55 0.33 6.71
N SER A 80 14.14 -0.44 5.72
CA SER A 80 12.96 -1.29 5.80
C SER A 80 13.34 -2.75 5.69
N ARG A 81 12.60 -3.59 6.41
CA ARG A 81 12.68 -5.04 6.36
C ARG A 81 11.29 -5.58 6.07
N GLU A 82 11.19 -6.41 5.07
CA GLU A 82 9.97 -7.13 4.74
C GLU A 82 10.21 -8.64 4.92
N ASP A 83 9.28 -9.30 5.61
CA ASP A 83 9.26 -10.75 5.75
C ASP A 83 7.93 -11.24 5.17
N THR A 84 8.02 -11.88 4.03
CA THR A 84 6.88 -12.45 3.30
C THR A 84 7.11 -13.93 3.12
N LEU A 85 6.25 -14.77 3.72
CA LEU A 85 6.34 -16.23 3.66
C LEU A 85 7.68 -16.81 4.16
N GLY A 86 8.42 -16.08 5.00
CA GLY A 86 9.75 -16.47 5.51
C GLY A 86 10.91 -16.03 4.61
N GLU A 87 10.64 -15.36 3.51
CA GLU A 87 11.65 -14.67 2.71
C GLU A 87 11.84 -13.25 3.25
N VAL A 88 13.07 -12.92 3.61
CA VAL A 88 13.39 -11.65 4.26
C VAL A 88 14.21 -10.79 3.32
N SER A 89 13.64 -9.63 2.96
CA SER A 89 14.32 -8.61 2.17
C SER A 89 14.55 -7.32 2.97
N TYR A 90 15.52 -6.54 2.54
CA TYR A 90 15.87 -5.26 3.11
C TYR A 90 15.99 -4.20 2.02
N THR A 91 15.55 -2.98 2.35
CA THR A 91 15.90 -1.78 1.59
C THR A 91 16.53 -0.77 2.54
N VAL A 92 17.76 -0.36 2.26
CA VAL A 92 18.52 0.63 3.04
C VAL A 92 18.68 1.87 2.20
N VAL A 93 18.18 3.00 2.70
CA VAL A 93 18.27 4.31 2.04
C VAL A 93 19.32 5.15 2.73
N LYS A 94 20.37 5.51 2.02
CA LYS A 94 21.46 6.36 2.51
C LYS A 94 22.10 7.15 1.36
N GLU A 95 22.53 8.37 1.64
CA GLU A 95 23.27 9.21 0.69
C GLU A 95 22.54 9.41 -0.66
N GLY A 96 21.18 9.41 -0.64
CA GLY A 96 20.36 9.60 -1.82
C GLY A 96 20.22 8.38 -2.73
N LYS A 97 20.56 7.18 -2.23
CA LYS A 97 20.43 5.90 -2.93
C LYS A 97 19.67 4.89 -2.09
N SER A 98 18.96 4.01 -2.76
CA SER A 98 18.35 2.82 -2.17
C SER A 98 19.18 1.58 -2.50
N TYR A 99 19.40 0.73 -1.50
CA TYR A 99 20.14 -0.52 -1.59
C TYR A 99 19.20 -1.63 -1.18
N SER A 100 18.77 -2.46 -2.13
CA SER A 100 17.84 -3.57 -1.88
C SER A 100 18.56 -4.91 -1.95
N PHE A 101 18.32 -5.79 -0.99
CA PHE A 101 18.91 -7.14 -0.93
C PHE A 101 18.02 -8.06 -0.10
N ASP A 102 18.11 -9.36 -0.34
CA ASP A 102 17.52 -10.40 0.49
C ASP A 102 18.61 -11.19 1.26
N LEU A 103 18.16 -12.03 2.19
CA LEU A 103 19.10 -12.86 2.97
C LEU A 103 19.41 -14.19 2.30
N ALA A 104 18.73 -14.55 1.21
CA ALA A 104 18.93 -15.82 0.52
C ALA A 104 20.13 -15.77 -0.42
N GLU A 105 20.34 -14.62 -1.08
CA GLU A 105 21.42 -14.42 -2.03
C GLU A 105 22.33 -13.25 -1.63
N PRO A 106 23.67 -13.41 -1.65
CA PRO A 106 24.58 -12.37 -1.23
C PRO A 106 24.81 -11.29 -2.32
N VAL A 107 23.72 -10.76 -2.89
CA VAL A 107 23.71 -9.74 -3.92
C VAL A 107 22.87 -8.56 -3.45
N TYR A 108 23.20 -7.34 -3.88
CA TYR A 108 22.39 -6.17 -3.64
C TYR A 108 22.23 -5.34 -4.92
N PHE A 109 21.09 -4.65 -5.01
CA PHE A 109 20.74 -3.75 -6.10
C PHE A 109 20.85 -2.31 -5.63
N ILE A 110 21.27 -1.43 -6.54
CA ILE A 110 21.29 0.02 -6.29
C ILE A 110 20.27 0.71 -7.17
N THR A 111 19.42 1.53 -6.54
CA THR A 111 18.52 2.44 -7.23
C THR A 111 18.91 3.88 -6.89
N GLU A 112 19.11 4.72 -7.91
CA GLU A 112 19.44 6.15 -7.74
C GLU A 112 18.26 6.98 -7.22
N GLU A 113 17.05 6.44 -7.31
CA GLU A 113 15.86 7.04 -6.73
C GLU A 113 15.67 6.53 -5.30
N THR A 114 15.42 7.46 -4.38
CA THR A 114 15.05 7.10 -3.02
C THR A 114 13.60 6.61 -3.02
N GLU A 115 13.42 5.31 -3.08
CA GLU A 115 12.09 4.73 -2.87
C GLU A 115 11.64 5.02 -1.44
N THR A 116 10.74 5.95 -1.30
CA THR A 116 10.12 6.23 -0.01
C THR A 116 9.00 5.19 0.20
N HIS A 117 9.09 4.41 1.27
CA HIS A 117 8.02 3.47 1.60
C HIS A 117 6.67 4.22 1.69
N PRO A 118 5.56 3.69 1.15
CA PRO A 118 4.25 4.37 1.10
C PRO A 118 3.82 4.96 2.45
N LEU A 119 4.12 4.29 3.56
CA LEU A 119 3.81 4.77 4.91
C LEU A 119 4.60 6.02 5.34
N LEU A 120 5.71 6.32 4.67
CA LEU A 120 6.55 7.50 4.89
C LEU A 120 6.41 8.54 3.77
N SER A 121 5.63 8.25 2.74
CA SER A 121 5.42 9.13 1.60
C SER A 121 4.59 10.36 1.99
N GLU A 122 4.78 11.44 1.26
CA GLU A 122 3.93 12.62 1.43
C GLU A 122 2.48 12.30 1.10
N THR A 123 1.59 12.66 2.02
CA THR A 123 0.15 12.40 1.88
C THR A 123 -0.66 13.68 2.02
N VAL A 124 -1.86 13.68 1.42
CA VAL A 124 -2.86 14.76 1.54
C VAL A 124 -4.02 14.29 2.41
N PHE A 125 -4.50 15.16 3.29
CA PHE A 125 -5.70 14.88 4.10
C PHE A 125 -6.93 14.73 3.19
N VAL A 126 -7.73 13.68 3.45
CA VAL A 126 -8.99 13.44 2.76
C VAL A 126 -10.17 13.59 3.73
N SER A 127 -10.17 12.84 4.82
CA SER A 127 -11.22 12.89 5.84
C SER A 127 -10.75 12.30 7.17
N GLU A 128 -11.51 12.57 8.24
CA GLU A 128 -11.37 11.88 9.53
C GLU A 128 -12.74 11.44 10.04
N GLY A 129 -12.77 10.47 10.93
CA GLY A 129 -13.99 9.93 11.51
C GLY A 129 -13.73 8.76 12.42
N THR A 130 -14.72 7.88 12.52
CA THR A 130 -14.62 6.62 13.26
C THR A 130 -15.02 5.45 12.38
N GLU A 131 -14.35 4.32 12.54
CA GLU A 131 -14.69 3.08 11.83
C GLU A 131 -14.58 1.88 12.76
N GLU A 132 -15.43 0.87 12.54
CA GLU A 132 -15.40 -0.37 13.29
C GLU A 132 -14.49 -1.41 12.63
N LEU A 133 -13.48 -1.90 13.39
CA LEU A 133 -12.64 -3.02 12.99
C LEU A 133 -12.79 -4.13 14.04
N ASN A 134 -13.16 -5.34 13.60
CA ASN A 134 -13.29 -6.52 14.48
C ASN A 134 -14.18 -6.28 15.71
N GLY A 135 -15.28 -5.51 15.57
CA GLY A 135 -16.24 -5.23 16.64
C GLY A 135 -15.81 -4.14 17.63
N LYS A 136 -14.72 -3.42 17.34
CA LYS A 136 -14.27 -2.26 18.11
C LYS A 136 -14.20 -1.02 17.24
N THR A 137 -14.69 0.10 17.74
CA THR A 137 -14.65 1.39 17.06
C THR A 137 -13.31 2.09 17.31
N TYR A 138 -12.69 2.58 16.26
CA TYR A 138 -11.44 3.33 16.29
C TYR A 138 -11.64 4.70 15.65
N ASP A 139 -10.96 5.71 16.16
CA ASP A 139 -10.82 6.98 15.44
C ASP A 139 -9.89 6.76 14.26
N CYS A 140 -10.21 7.35 13.10
CA CYS A 140 -9.39 7.17 11.92
C CYS A 140 -9.21 8.45 11.10
N VAL A 141 -8.10 8.50 10.37
CA VAL A 141 -7.82 9.54 9.37
C VAL A 141 -7.46 8.88 8.05
N LEU A 142 -8.15 9.29 6.99
CA LEU A 142 -7.91 8.87 5.60
C LEU A 142 -7.02 9.91 4.91
N ARG A 143 -5.99 9.43 4.26
CA ARG A 143 -5.03 10.23 3.50
C ARG A 143 -4.79 9.62 2.12
N ALA A 144 -4.63 10.45 1.10
CA ALA A 144 -4.21 10.01 -0.23
C ALA A 144 -2.71 10.24 -0.42
N LEU A 145 -2.02 9.37 -1.14
CA LEU A 145 -0.64 9.63 -1.53
C LEU A 145 -0.61 10.83 -2.48
N LYS A 146 0.36 11.72 -2.29
CA LYS A 146 0.45 12.96 -3.08
C LYS A 146 0.82 12.70 -4.54
N GLU A 147 1.63 11.68 -4.78
CA GLU A 147 2.13 11.32 -6.10
C GLU A 147 1.23 10.31 -6.82
N ASP A 148 0.38 9.58 -6.08
CA ASP A 148 -0.54 8.60 -6.62
C ASP A 148 -1.88 8.62 -5.87
N GLU A 149 -2.84 9.40 -6.36
CA GLU A 149 -4.17 9.52 -5.76
C GLU A 149 -5.00 8.22 -5.84
N SER A 150 -4.56 7.21 -6.59
CA SER A 150 -5.19 5.89 -6.61
C SER A 150 -4.91 5.10 -5.33
N GLN A 151 -3.88 5.49 -4.59
CA GLN A 151 -3.51 4.88 -3.32
C GLN A 151 -3.91 5.76 -2.15
N THR A 152 -4.56 5.14 -1.17
CA THR A 152 -4.94 5.81 0.07
C THR A 152 -4.51 5.00 1.30
N LEU A 153 -4.26 5.72 2.38
CA LEU A 153 -3.87 5.17 3.67
C LEU A 153 -4.90 5.59 4.72
N THR A 154 -5.48 4.63 5.44
CA THR A 154 -6.32 4.92 6.61
C THR A 154 -5.58 4.53 7.87
N TYR A 155 -5.30 5.50 8.73
CA TYR A 155 -4.64 5.29 10.02
C TYR A 155 -5.71 5.19 11.11
N PHE A 156 -5.68 4.10 11.89
CA PHE A 156 -6.63 3.81 12.96
C PHE A 156 -5.97 3.99 14.31
N PHE A 157 -6.60 4.76 15.20
CA PHE A 157 -6.06 5.09 16.52
C PHE A 157 -6.90 4.46 17.63
N ASP A 158 -6.22 3.81 18.60
CA ASP A 158 -6.76 3.36 19.87
C ASP A 158 -6.28 4.31 20.97
N GLY A 159 -7.11 5.24 21.38
CA GLY A 159 -6.68 6.38 22.19
C GLY A 159 -5.60 7.16 21.44
N GLU A 160 -4.45 7.38 22.09
CA GLU A 160 -3.32 8.12 21.51
C GLU A 160 -2.40 7.25 20.64
N SER A 161 -2.61 5.94 20.60
CA SER A 161 -1.72 5.00 19.92
C SER A 161 -2.24 4.65 18.53
N LEU A 162 -1.36 4.62 17.54
CA LEU A 162 -1.66 4.03 16.25
C LEU A 162 -1.85 2.53 16.42
N TYR A 163 -3.02 2.03 16.02
CA TYR A 163 -3.39 0.61 16.10
C TYR A 163 -3.13 -0.14 14.82
N ALA A 164 -3.54 0.43 13.68
CA ALA A 164 -3.44 -0.22 12.39
C ALA A 164 -3.36 0.80 11.25
N VAL A 165 -2.90 0.36 10.09
CA VAL A 165 -2.95 1.11 8.84
C VAL A 165 -3.62 0.24 7.78
N ARG A 166 -4.61 0.77 7.09
CA ARG A 166 -5.16 0.16 5.88
C ARG A 166 -4.55 0.84 4.67
N ILE A 167 -4.02 0.02 3.78
CA ILE A 167 -3.57 0.44 2.45
C ILE A 167 -4.68 0.09 1.47
N SER A 168 -5.20 1.06 0.75
CA SER A 168 -6.21 0.84 -0.29
C SER A 168 -5.64 1.26 -1.63
N MET A 169 -5.75 0.39 -2.62
CA MET A 169 -5.33 0.64 -4.01
C MET A 169 -6.53 0.51 -4.92
N ARG A 170 -6.75 1.51 -5.76
CA ARG A 170 -7.80 1.49 -6.77
C ARG A 170 -7.20 1.18 -8.13
N MET A 171 -7.61 0.07 -8.73
CA MET A 171 -7.25 -0.34 -10.07
C MET A 171 -8.52 -0.35 -10.94
N GLY A 172 -8.70 0.70 -11.75
CA GLY A 172 -9.93 0.86 -12.54
C GLY A 172 -11.18 1.00 -11.64
N GLU A 173 -12.12 0.06 -11.76
CA GLU A 173 -13.34 0.01 -10.93
C GLU A 173 -13.17 -0.83 -9.65
N SER A 174 -12.10 -1.62 -9.56
CA SER A 174 -11.80 -2.47 -8.40
C SER A 174 -11.01 -1.70 -7.35
N GLU A 175 -11.25 -2.03 -6.07
CA GLU A 175 -10.50 -1.53 -4.94
C GLU A 175 -10.01 -2.70 -4.09
N THR A 176 -8.71 -2.77 -3.87
CA THR A 176 -8.06 -3.77 -3.02
C THR A 176 -7.63 -3.13 -1.72
N ASN A 177 -7.88 -3.80 -0.60
CA ASN A 177 -7.61 -3.30 0.73
C ASN A 177 -6.72 -4.30 1.50
N SER A 178 -5.66 -3.79 2.11
CA SER A 178 -4.78 -4.54 2.99
C SER A 178 -4.75 -3.86 4.35
N LEU A 179 -4.92 -4.63 5.43
CA LEU A 179 -4.90 -4.12 6.80
C LEU A 179 -3.66 -4.64 7.54
N LEU A 180 -2.82 -3.71 7.97
CA LEU A 180 -1.62 -3.99 8.74
C LEU A 180 -1.79 -3.47 10.17
N THR A 181 -1.64 -4.34 11.15
CA THR A 181 -1.70 -4.00 12.58
C THR A 181 -0.33 -3.59 13.08
N VAL A 182 -0.24 -2.51 13.83
CA VAL A 182 0.99 -2.05 14.46
C VAL A 182 1.36 -2.98 15.61
N THR A 183 2.53 -3.60 15.53
CA THR A 183 3.06 -4.49 16.57
C THR A 183 4.12 -3.80 17.43
N ALA A 184 4.80 -2.80 16.87
CA ALA A 184 5.74 -1.95 17.62
C ALA A 184 5.82 -0.53 17.03
N PHE A 185 5.97 0.47 17.91
CA PHE A 185 6.42 1.81 17.57
C PHE A 185 7.24 2.36 18.75
N THR A 186 8.56 2.35 18.59
CA THR A 186 9.51 2.61 19.67
C THR A 186 10.79 3.27 19.15
N GLU A 187 11.62 3.78 20.05
CA GLU A 187 12.97 4.25 19.75
C GLU A 187 14.03 3.13 19.89
N GLU A 188 13.65 2.01 20.53
CA GLU A 188 14.51 0.85 20.65
C GLU A 188 14.43 0.01 19.37
N ILE A 189 15.55 0.02 18.63
CA ILE A 189 15.66 -0.66 17.34
C ILE A 189 16.25 -2.05 17.57
N PRO A 190 15.56 -3.14 17.14
CA PRO A 190 16.08 -4.50 17.24
C PRO A 190 17.43 -4.70 16.52
N ASP A 191 18.25 -5.60 17.05
CA ASP A 191 19.59 -5.90 16.52
C ASP A 191 19.59 -6.53 15.12
N ASP A 192 18.47 -7.12 14.71
CA ASP A 192 18.28 -7.74 13.40
C ASP A 192 17.92 -6.72 12.30
N MET A 193 17.70 -5.42 12.65
CA MET A 193 17.56 -4.36 11.66
C MET A 193 18.93 -3.97 11.08
N LEU A 194 19.08 -4.15 9.77
CA LEU A 194 20.32 -3.83 9.05
C LEU A 194 20.27 -2.40 8.50
N PHE A 195 21.30 -1.60 8.81
CA PHE A 195 21.48 -0.22 8.32
C PHE A 195 22.64 -0.10 7.32
N GLY A 196 23.01 -1.19 6.70
CA GLY A 196 24.04 -1.27 5.69
C GLY A 196 24.06 -2.62 5.01
N ILE A 197 24.73 -2.68 3.89
CA ILE A 197 24.91 -3.91 3.13
C ILE A 197 25.88 -4.81 3.90
N PRO A 198 25.58 -6.12 4.10
CA PRO A 198 26.52 -7.04 4.72
C PRO A 198 27.82 -7.16 3.92
N GLU A 199 28.97 -7.33 4.61
CA GLU A 199 30.32 -7.30 4.02
C GLU A 199 30.56 -8.35 2.92
N ASN A 200 29.80 -9.44 2.93
CA ASN A 200 29.91 -10.53 1.96
C ASN A 200 29.00 -10.37 0.74
N TYR A 201 28.26 -9.26 0.63
CA TYR A 201 27.36 -9.00 -0.50
C TYR A 201 28.12 -8.26 -1.60
N THR A 202 27.77 -8.59 -2.84
CA THR A 202 28.31 -7.93 -4.05
C THR A 202 27.20 -7.16 -4.77
N GLU A 203 27.60 -6.06 -5.41
CA GLU A 203 26.66 -5.33 -6.26
C GLU A 203 26.22 -6.22 -7.43
N TYR A 204 24.94 -6.25 -7.68
CA TYR A 204 24.37 -6.94 -8.82
C TYR A 204 24.91 -6.34 -10.12
N ASP A 205 25.54 -7.19 -10.93
CA ASP A 205 26.02 -6.82 -12.25
C ASP A 205 25.20 -7.59 -13.30
N PRO A 206 24.30 -6.92 -14.03
CA PRO A 206 23.49 -7.58 -15.06
C PRO A 206 24.33 -8.25 -16.18
N ALA A 207 25.60 -7.90 -16.32
CA ALA A 207 26.51 -8.56 -17.25
C ALA A 207 26.98 -9.94 -16.77
N THR A 208 26.77 -10.27 -15.49
CA THR A 208 27.12 -11.58 -14.89
C THR A 208 25.94 -12.54 -14.85
N GLU A 209 24.74 -12.10 -15.19
CA GLU A 209 23.62 -13.01 -15.37
C GLU A 209 23.96 -14.07 -16.42
N PRO A 210 23.57 -15.35 -16.18
CA PRO A 210 23.57 -16.32 -17.26
C PRO A 210 22.77 -15.78 -18.44
N ASP A 211 23.22 -16.04 -19.64
CA ASP A 211 22.54 -15.59 -20.87
C ASP A 211 21.03 -15.80 -20.69
N LYS A 212 20.26 -14.70 -20.69
CA LYS A 212 18.81 -14.80 -20.58
C LYS A 212 18.31 -15.72 -21.70
N PRO A 213 17.36 -16.60 -21.40
CA PRO A 213 16.85 -17.51 -22.43
C PRO A 213 16.32 -16.71 -23.62
N ASP A 214 16.56 -17.20 -24.81
CA ASP A 214 15.97 -16.64 -26.01
C ASP A 214 14.45 -16.68 -25.92
N PHE A 215 13.81 -15.61 -26.34
CA PHE A 215 12.34 -15.57 -26.40
C PHE A 215 11.83 -16.68 -27.32
N PRO A 216 10.86 -17.52 -26.88
CA PRO A 216 10.39 -18.65 -27.68
C PRO A 216 9.89 -18.21 -29.06
N SER A 217 10.42 -18.84 -30.10
CA SER A 217 10.11 -18.51 -31.51
C SER A 217 8.65 -18.80 -31.89
N GLU A 218 7.97 -19.63 -31.09
CA GLU A 218 6.56 -20.00 -31.22
C GLU A 218 5.62 -18.88 -30.77
N LEU A 219 6.11 -17.97 -29.96
CA LEU A 219 5.36 -16.81 -29.47
C LEU A 219 5.59 -15.60 -30.40
N PRO A 220 4.57 -14.77 -30.64
CA PRO A 220 4.77 -13.43 -31.17
C PRO A 220 5.72 -12.64 -30.28
N ALA A 221 6.62 -11.87 -30.87
CA ALA A 221 7.55 -11.06 -30.09
C ALA A 221 6.79 -10.00 -29.26
N PHE A 222 7.07 -9.96 -27.95
CA PHE A 222 6.64 -8.84 -27.09
C PHE A 222 7.65 -7.71 -27.23
N THR A 223 7.21 -6.54 -27.69
CA THR A 223 8.12 -5.43 -28.05
C THR A 223 7.91 -4.17 -27.21
N ALA A 224 6.99 -4.20 -26.26
CA ALA A 224 6.73 -3.09 -25.35
C ALA A 224 7.61 -3.18 -24.09
N GLY A 225 7.91 -2.02 -23.51
CA GLY A 225 8.66 -1.94 -22.27
C GLY A 225 10.12 -2.37 -22.35
N THR A 226 10.70 -2.68 -21.20
CA THR A 226 12.08 -3.14 -21.05
C THR A 226 12.08 -4.50 -20.36
N LEU A 227 12.74 -5.51 -20.94
CA LEU A 227 12.91 -6.81 -20.31
C LEU A 227 13.81 -6.67 -19.08
N ILE A 228 13.26 -6.93 -17.91
CA ILE A 228 13.97 -6.84 -16.62
C ILE A 228 14.36 -8.20 -16.07
N ASP A 229 13.56 -9.24 -16.36
CA ASP A 229 13.86 -10.61 -15.94
C ASP A 229 13.47 -11.61 -17.03
N ALA A 230 14.23 -12.72 -17.13
CA ALA A 230 13.90 -13.84 -17.97
C ALA A 230 14.54 -15.12 -17.41
N SER A 231 13.76 -16.18 -17.31
CA SER A 231 14.22 -17.49 -16.82
C SER A 231 13.68 -18.64 -17.66
N GLU A 232 14.39 -19.77 -17.64
CA GLU A 232 13.93 -21.04 -18.15
C GLU A 232 14.18 -22.14 -17.10
N GLU A 233 13.14 -22.85 -16.75
CA GLU A 233 13.24 -24.01 -15.89
C GLU A 233 12.38 -25.16 -16.43
N ASN A 234 12.99 -26.30 -16.71
CA ASN A 234 12.30 -27.51 -17.19
C ASN A 234 11.42 -27.32 -18.43
N GLY A 235 11.81 -26.41 -19.33
CA GLY A 235 11.04 -26.06 -20.53
C GLY A 235 9.89 -25.09 -20.29
N ALA A 236 9.78 -24.54 -19.10
CA ALA A 236 8.93 -23.42 -18.79
C ALA A 236 9.75 -22.12 -18.85
N TYR A 237 9.24 -21.13 -19.52
CA TYR A 237 9.86 -19.82 -19.68
C TYR A 237 9.05 -18.77 -18.92
N SER A 238 9.75 -17.85 -18.30
CA SER A 238 9.16 -16.63 -17.70
C SER A 238 9.90 -15.40 -18.20
N PHE A 239 9.16 -14.35 -18.52
CA PHE A 239 9.72 -13.07 -18.97
C PHE A 239 8.95 -11.94 -18.27
N THR A 240 9.68 -10.98 -17.70
CA THR A 240 9.09 -9.81 -17.03
C THR A 240 9.57 -8.53 -17.70
N TYR A 241 8.63 -7.69 -18.08
CA TYR A 241 8.89 -6.41 -18.75
C TYR A 241 8.37 -5.26 -17.88
N ALA A 242 9.22 -4.29 -17.59
CA ALA A 242 8.85 -3.04 -16.94
C ALA A 242 8.50 -1.94 -17.95
N ALA A 243 7.91 -0.85 -17.45
CA ALA A 243 7.48 0.30 -18.24
C ALA A 243 6.50 -0.07 -19.37
N THR A 244 5.58 -0.98 -19.07
CA THR A 244 4.48 -1.40 -19.94
C THR A 244 3.17 -0.75 -19.51
N THR A 245 2.16 -0.79 -20.38
CA THR A 245 0.80 -0.34 -20.11
C THR A 245 -0.20 -1.47 -20.31
N GLN A 246 -1.41 -1.35 -19.75
CA GLN A 246 -2.50 -2.29 -20.04
C GLN A 246 -2.76 -2.42 -21.55
N ALA A 247 -2.67 -1.31 -22.29
CA ALA A 247 -2.86 -1.33 -23.74
C ALA A 247 -1.78 -2.14 -24.48
N ASP A 248 -0.55 -2.17 -23.99
CA ASP A 248 0.52 -3.01 -24.54
C ASP A 248 0.24 -4.49 -24.29
N CYS A 249 -0.24 -4.82 -23.09
CA CYS A 249 -0.67 -6.17 -22.73
C CYS A 249 -1.84 -6.64 -23.60
N ASP A 250 -2.87 -5.83 -23.74
CA ASP A 250 -4.05 -6.11 -24.56
C ASP A 250 -3.67 -6.32 -26.03
N ALA A 251 -2.76 -5.48 -26.59
CA ALA A 251 -2.26 -5.62 -27.93
C ALA A 251 -1.51 -6.95 -28.14
N TYR A 252 -0.74 -7.37 -27.14
CA TYR A 252 -0.02 -8.65 -27.19
C TYR A 252 -0.99 -9.85 -27.13
N ILE A 253 -2.03 -9.76 -26.32
CA ILE A 253 -3.09 -10.78 -26.26
C ILE A 253 -3.74 -10.97 -27.64
N GLU A 254 -4.00 -9.90 -28.37
CA GLU A 254 -4.53 -10.00 -29.72
C GLU A 254 -3.52 -10.67 -30.69
N LEU A 255 -2.22 -10.38 -30.58
CA LEU A 255 -1.18 -11.08 -31.36
C LEU A 255 -1.14 -12.59 -31.06
N LEU A 256 -1.33 -12.99 -29.80
CA LEU A 256 -1.42 -14.40 -29.42
C LEU A 256 -2.64 -15.08 -30.07
N LYS A 257 -3.79 -14.43 -30.06
CA LYS A 257 -5.00 -14.92 -30.73
C LYS A 257 -4.81 -15.04 -32.24
N GLU A 258 -4.21 -14.05 -32.90
CA GLU A 258 -3.87 -14.09 -34.32
C GLU A 258 -2.86 -15.21 -34.65
N ALA A 259 -1.93 -15.50 -33.74
CA ALA A 259 -1.01 -16.62 -33.85
C ALA A 259 -1.64 -17.99 -33.60
N GLY A 260 -2.94 -18.04 -33.27
CA GLY A 260 -3.71 -19.27 -33.10
C GLY A 260 -3.68 -19.86 -31.69
N PHE A 261 -3.35 -19.06 -30.67
CA PHE A 261 -3.55 -19.43 -29.27
C PHE A 261 -5.03 -19.32 -28.91
N GLU A 262 -5.61 -20.39 -28.42
CA GLU A 262 -7.02 -20.44 -28.01
C GLU A 262 -7.12 -20.14 -26.52
N GLN A 263 -7.93 -19.17 -26.12
CA GLN A 263 -8.13 -18.81 -24.73
C GLN A 263 -8.59 -20.02 -23.91
N LEU A 264 -7.91 -20.25 -22.81
CA LEU A 264 -8.19 -21.32 -21.87
C LEU A 264 -8.99 -20.76 -20.68
N ASP A 265 -10.18 -21.32 -20.45
CA ASP A 265 -10.92 -21.07 -19.22
C ASP A 265 -10.39 -22.01 -18.14
N ILE A 266 -9.57 -21.50 -17.25
CA ILE A 266 -8.98 -22.27 -16.14
C ILE A 266 -9.87 -22.28 -14.89
N GLY A 267 -11.07 -21.67 -14.97
CA GLY A 267 -12.04 -21.65 -13.85
C GLY A 267 -11.57 -20.80 -12.65
N LEU A 268 -10.50 -20.01 -12.81
CA LEU A 268 -10.06 -19.01 -11.85
C LEU A 268 -10.52 -17.65 -12.39
N GLU A 269 -11.43 -17.00 -11.67
CA GLU A 269 -11.82 -15.62 -11.94
C GLU A 269 -10.72 -14.66 -11.43
N ILE A 270 -9.51 -14.73 -12.02
CA ILE A 270 -8.47 -13.73 -11.79
C ILE A 270 -8.60 -12.75 -12.95
N GLU A 271 -9.17 -11.58 -12.70
CA GLU A 271 -9.60 -10.61 -13.71
C GLU A 271 -8.46 -10.11 -14.63
N ASP A 272 -7.19 -10.26 -14.23
CA ASP A 272 -6.03 -9.67 -14.93
C ASP A 272 -5.07 -10.70 -15.55
N ILE A 273 -5.44 -11.99 -15.62
CA ILE A 273 -4.62 -13.02 -16.25
C ILE A 273 -5.30 -13.54 -17.52
N PHE A 274 -4.66 -13.32 -18.66
CA PHE A 274 -5.02 -14.01 -19.89
C PHE A 274 -4.24 -15.32 -20.00
N THR A 275 -4.94 -16.44 -20.19
CA THR A 275 -4.34 -17.76 -20.40
C THR A 275 -4.80 -18.34 -21.70
N ALA A 276 -3.88 -18.89 -22.51
CA ALA A 276 -4.23 -19.51 -23.78
C ALA A 276 -3.35 -20.73 -24.08
N LEU A 277 -3.87 -21.63 -24.90
CA LEU A 277 -3.25 -22.91 -25.26
C LEU A 277 -3.04 -22.99 -26.76
N LYS A 278 -1.87 -23.53 -27.20
CA LYS A 278 -1.59 -23.92 -28.57
C LYS A 278 -0.57 -25.05 -28.57
N ASP A 279 -0.81 -26.10 -29.37
CA ASP A 279 0.10 -27.23 -29.58
C ASP A 279 0.63 -27.90 -28.32
N GLY A 280 -0.18 -27.93 -27.23
CA GLY A 280 0.21 -28.49 -25.93
C GLY A 280 1.10 -27.56 -25.08
N MET A 281 1.23 -26.30 -25.45
CA MET A 281 1.93 -25.28 -24.69
C MET A 281 0.92 -24.23 -24.21
N VAL A 282 1.03 -23.82 -22.96
CA VAL A 282 0.24 -22.76 -22.35
C VAL A 282 1.06 -21.48 -22.31
N VAL A 283 0.45 -20.37 -22.68
CA VAL A 283 0.93 -19.03 -22.42
C VAL A 283 0.01 -18.37 -21.39
N ALA A 284 0.59 -17.71 -20.37
CA ALA A 284 -0.11 -16.79 -19.49
C ALA A 284 0.49 -15.38 -19.62
N VAL A 285 -0.38 -14.39 -19.67
CA VAL A 285 -0.03 -12.96 -19.75
C VAL A 285 -0.68 -12.26 -18.59
N TYR A 286 0.10 -11.55 -17.81
CA TYR A 286 -0.35 -10.83 -16.64
C TYR A 286 0.19 -9.39 -16.67
N PHE A 287 -0.66 -8.42 -16.35
CA PHE A 287 -0.26 -7.01 -16.22
C PHE A 287 -0.58 -6.50 -14.82
N MET A 288 0.37 -5.84 -14.18
CA MET A 288 0.16 -5.16 -12.91
C MET A 288 1.14 -3.97 -12.77
N SER A 289 0.62 -2.81 -12.44
CA SER A 289 1.40 -1.63 -12.03
C SER A 289 2.59 -1.28 -12.94
N GLY A 290 2.36 -1.29 -14.26
CA GLY A 290 3.42 -0.95 -15.22
C GLY A 290 4.36 -2.11 -15.59
N VAL A 291 4.04 -3.32 -15.12
CA VAL A 291 4.82 -4.54 -15.38
C VAL A 291 3.96 -5.55 -16.13
N THR A 292 4.49 -6.14 -17.20
CA THR A 292 3.88 -7.29 -17.89
C THR A 292 4.73 -8.53 -17.65
N ALA A 293 4.13 -9.58 -17.09
CA ALA A 293 4.74 -10.89 -16.97
C ALA A 293 4.16 -11.87 -18.01
N LEU A 294 5.03 -12.63 -18.65
CA LEU A 294 4.70 -13.66 -19.61
C LEU A 294 5.24 -15.00 -19.09
N SER A 295 4.39 -16.01 -19.05
CA SER A 295 4.82 -17.39 -18.80
C SER A 295 4.46 -18.25 -19.98
N TYR A 296 5.35 -19.17 -20.38
CA TYR A 296 5.15 -20.10 -21.49
C TYR A 296 5.67 -21.47 -21.10
N ALA A 297 4.81 -22.45 -20.99
CA ALA A 297 5.15 -23.75 -20.42
C ALA A 297 4.37 -24.90 -21.09
N PRO A 298 4.90 -26.15 -21.04
CA PRO A 298 4.14 -27.33 -21.42
C PRO A 298 2.85 -27.46 -20.59
N PHE A 299 1.74 -27.73 -21.27
CA PHE A 299 0.48 -28.04 -20.61
C PHE A 299 0.51 -29.52 -20.17
N SER A 300 0.56 -29.75 -18.87
CA SER A 300 0.66 -31.09 -18.25
C SER A 300 -0.67 -31.54 -17.64
#